data_913ac8386a862680dea042c8b5688750
#
_entry.id   913ac8386a862680dea042c8b5688750
#
_cell.length_a   1.000
_cell.length_b   1.000
_cell.length_c   1.000
_cell.angle_alpha   90.00
_cell.angle_beta   90.00
_cell.angle_gamma   90.00
#
_symmetry.space_group_name_H-M   'P 1'
#
loop_
_entity.id
_entity.type
_entity.pdbx_description
1 polymer ?
#
loop_
_entity_poly.entity_id
_entity_poly.type
_entity_poly.pdbx_seq_one_letter_code
_entity_poly.pdbx_strand_id
1 'polypeptide(L)'
;STVSGGDKLKLIKYLADKRFKNKTKTRSLVGGPQHLIDGKTIRIPRNVWFIGTANRDESTFEITDKVYDRAQVLNFNTRATGTRLDAEVPRIFLTYGELSKMFMNATNSKNCAFKAEESELLKEIESILKSSFRISYGNRIQDQMNIFVPVYIAAGISAANGRIDEKMKTTLINEAIDFQLTNKVLRKLEYEELSKEAAQKLRAIFERNGLVRAKDFIDWKTGGIEN
;
A
#
# COMPACT_ATOMS: atom_id res chain seq x y z
N SER A 1 23.67 9.51 -5.18
CA SER A 1 24.08 10.86 -4.73
C SER A 1 22.84 11.65 -4.37
N THR A 2 22.66 11.89 -3.09
CA THR A 2 21.56 12.67 -2.51
C THR A 2 21.75 14.15 -2.90
N VAL A 3 20.82 14.71 -3.64
CA VAL A 3 20.82 16.15 -3.93
C VAL A 3 20.53 16.90 -2.64
N SER A 4 21.46 17.72 -2.17
CA SER A 4 21.34 18.48 -0.93
C SER A 4 20.15 19.44 -0.97
N GLY A 5 19.58 19.78 0.20
CA GLY A 5 18.45 20.71 0.28
C GLY A 5 18.72 22.08 -0.35
N GLY A 6 19.99 22.54 -0.33
CA GLY A 6 20.44 23.76 -0.98
C GLY A 6 20.42 23.71 -2.51
N ASP A 7 20.67 22.52 -3.07
CA ASP A 7 20.66 22.33 -4.54
C ASP A 7 19.23 22.24 -5.08
N LYS A 8 18.30 21.72 -4.28
CA LYS A 8 16.85 21.74 -4.60
C LYS A 8 16.32 23.17 -4.69
N LEU A 9 16.73 24.01 -3.76
CA LEU A 9 16.32 25.44 -3.76
C LEU A 9 16.93 26.21 -4.95
N LYS A 10 18.19 25.91 -5.31
CA LYS A 10 18.85 26.49 -6.49
C LYS A 10 18.19 26.05 -7.78
N LEU A 11 17.80 24.76 -7.88
CA LEU A 11 17.09 24.24 -9.05
C LEU A 11 15.70 24.89 -9.20
N ILE A 12 14.97 25.05 -8.11
CA ILE A 12 13.65 25.70 -8.09
C ILE A 12 13.79 27.19 -8.50
N LYS A 13 14.78 27.91 -7.95
CA LYS A 13 15.08 29.30 -8.35
C LYS A 13 15.46 29.41 -9.83
N TYR A 14 16.35 28.51 -10.30
CA TYR A 14 16.77 28.47 -11.69
C TYR A 14 15.59 28.24 -12.66
N LEU A 15 14.69 27.31 -12.30
CA LEU A 15 13.50 27.02 -13.10
C LEU A 15 12.49 28.18 -13.05
N ALA A 16 12.37 28.89 -11.94
CA ALA A 16 11.53 30.08 -11.81
C ALA A 16 12.09 31.25 -12.63
N ASP A 17 13.41 31.53 -12.53
CA ASP A 17 14.07 32.63 -13.26
C ASP A 17 14.04 32.43 -14.77
N LYS A 18 14.22 31.22 -15.27
CA LYS A 18 14.10 30.91 -16.70
C LYS A 18 12.70 31.17 -17.25
N ARG A 19 11.68 30.98 -16.45
CA ARG A 19 10.28 31.23 -16.84
C ARG A 19 9.96 32.71 -17.00
N PHE A 20 10.53 33.56 -16.14
CA PHE A 20 10.31 35.02 -16.22
C PHE A 20 11.03 35.67 -17.41
N LYS A 21 12.19 35.15 -17.83
CA LYS A 21 12.97 35.70 -18.95
C LYS A 21 12.46 35.29 -20.34
N ASN A 22 11.65 34.25 -20.45
CA ASN A 22 11.20 33.67 -21.73
C ASN A 22 9.71 33.84 -22.02
N LYS A 23 9.05 34.90 -21.55
CA LYS A 23 7.65 35.18 -21.90
C LYS A 23 7.38 35.37 -23.40
N THR A 24 8.39 35.50 -24.22
CA THR A 24 8.27 35.78 -25.66
C THR A 24 8.65 34.62 -26.59
N LYS A 25 9.09 33.47 -26.08
CA LYS A 25 9.47 32.33 -26.94
C LYS A 25 8.97 31.01 -26.38
N THR A 26 7.66 30.86 -26.19
CA THR A 26 7.05 29.59 -25.85
C THR A 26 6.45 28.95 -27.10
N ARG A 27 7.28 28.46 -28.00
CA ARG A 27 6.88 27.47 -29.00
C ARG A 27 7.86 26.30 -28.93
N SER A 28 7.30 25.12 -28.62
CA SER A 28 7.89 23.80 -28.77
C SER A 28 9.18 23.51 -28.02
N LEU A 29 9.05 23.16 -26.72
CA LEU A 29 9.92 22.16 -26.13
C LEU A 29 9.07 20.94 -25.84
N VAL A 30 8.98 20.05 -26.82
CA VAL A 30 8.61 18.65 -26.59
C VAL A 30 9.65 18.11 -25.61
N GLY A 31 9.27 17.87 -24.36
CA GLY A 31 10.14 17.31 -23.32
C GLY A 31 10.69 18.29 -22.28
N GLY A 32 10.27 19.55 -22.23
CA GLY A 32 10.63 20.47 -21.14
C GLY A 32 9.91 20.14 -19.82
N PRO A 33 10.47 20.56 -18.66
CA PRO A 33 9.82 20.36 -17.37
C PRO A 33 8.43 21.00 -17.38
N GLN A 34 7.45 20.34 -16.79
CA GLN A 34 6.08 20.84 -16.68
C GLN A 34 6.07 22.26 -16.11
N HIS A 35 5.21 23.12 -16.66
CA HIS A 35 5.06 24.48 -16.18
C HIS A 35 4.64 24.48 -14.70
N LEU A 36 5.37 25.24 -13.88
CA LEU A 36 5.01 25.47 -12.50
C LEU A 36 3.68 26.23 -12.44
N ILE A 37 2.72 25.73 -11.66
CA ILE A 37 1.49 26.45 -11.33
C ILE A 37 1.88 27.53 -10.32
N ASP A 38 1.52 28.79 -10.61
CA ASP A 38 1.84 29.95 -9.77
C ASP A 38 3.35 30.14 -9.51
N GLY A 39 4.21 29.64 -10.39
CA GLY A 39 5.65 29.73 -10.25
C GLY A 39 6.26 28.89 -9.11
N LYS A 40 5.46 28.13 -8.38
CA LYS A 40 5.89 27.38 -7.18
C LYS A 40 5.49 25.92 -7.17
N THR A 41 4.39 25.55 -7.81
CA THR A 41 3.78 24.23 -7.72
C THR A 41 4.03 23.43 -8.97
N ILE A 42 4.54 22.20 -8.82
CA ILE A 42 4.67 21.24 -9.93
C ILE A 42 3.46 20.32 -9.88
N ARG A 43 2.70 20.27 -10.97
CA ARG A 43 1.63 19.28 -11.11
C ARG A 43 2.24 17.95 -11.52
N ILE A 44 2.12 16.97 -10.66
CA ILE A 44 2.52 15.59 -10.97
C ILE A 44 1.38 14.93 -11.75
N PRO A 45 1.64 14.44 -12.98
CA PRO A 45 0.61 13.71 -13.73
C PRO A 45 0.26 12.39 -13.03
N ARG A 46 -0.97 11.92 -13.22
CA ARG A 46 -1.47 10.70 -12.58
C ARG A 46 -0.75 9.41 -13.00
N ASN A 47 -0.07 9.43 -14.13
CA ASN A 47 0.73 8.31 -14.65
C ASN A 47 2.16 8.26 -14.09
N VAL A 48 2.52 9.13 -13.14
CA VAL A 48 3.81 9.11 -12.45
C VAL A 48 3.64 8.48 -11.09
N TRP A 49 4.39 7.42 -10.84
CA TRP A 49 4.43 6.72 -9.57
C TRP A 49 5.81 6.85 -8.94
N PHE A 50 5.82 7.03 -7.64
CA PHE A 50 7.06 7.10 -6.88
C PHE A 50 7.27 5.77 -6.18
N ILE A 51 8.40 5.13 -6.47
CA ILE A 51 8.83 3.91 -5.80
C ILE A 51 10.10 4.24 -5.03
N GLY A 52 10.12 3.91 -3.75
CA GLY A 52 11.27 4.09 -2.88
C GLY A 52 11.64 2.77 -2.22
N THR A 53 12.91 2.57 -1.94
CA THR A 53 13.41 1.47 -1.13
C THR A 53 14.05 2.03 0.13
N ALA A 54 13.87 1.34 1.25
CA ALA A 54 14.51 1.66 2.51
C ALA A 54 14.98 0.37 3.18
N ASN A 55 16.19 0.39 3.73
CA ASN A 55 16.64 -0.67 4.60
C ASN A 55 16.13 -0.40 6.00
N ARG A 56 15.79 -1.46 6.71
CA ARG A 56 15.33 -1.41 8.08
C ARG A 56 16.42 -1.97 8.97
N ASP A 57 17.50 -1.19 9.14
CA ASP A 57 18.62 -1.50 10.01
C ASP A 57 18.70 -0.49 11.17
N GLU A 58 19.51 -0.79 12.17
CA GLU A 58 19.69 0.05 13.38
C GLU A 58 20.24 1.44 13.06
N SER A 59 20.80 1.64 11.86
CA SER A 59 21.40 2.90 11.41
C SER A 59 20.44 3.80 10.61
N THR A 60 19.25 3.29 10.24
CA THR A 60 18.30 4.06 9.46
C THR A 60 17.31 4.81 10.33
N PHE A 61 17.03 6.06 9.94
CA PHE A 61 15.97 6.85 10.58
C PHE A 61 14.62 6.14 10.43
N GLU A 62 13.85 6.14 11.50
CA GLU A 62 12.53 5.56 11.54
C GLU A 62 11.60 6.20 10.51
N ILE A 63 10.96 5.36 9.69
CA ILE A 63 9.97 5.82 8.73
C ILE A 63 8.68 6.11 9.50
N THR A 64 8.26 7.36 9.51
CA THR A 64 7.08 7.79 10.27
C THR A 64 5.78 7.14 9.77
N ASP A 65 4.82 6.96 10.67
CA ASP A 65 3.47 6.43 10.36
C ASP A 65 2.78 7.17 9.22
N LYS A 66 3.03 8.49 9.09
CA LYS A 66 2.47 9.31 8.00
C LYS A 66 2.87 8.83 6.61
N VAL A 67 4.04 8.19 6.47
CA VAL A 67 4.49 7.59 5.21
C VAL A 67 3.76 6.27 4.99
N TYR A 68 3.69 5.43 6.02
CA TYR A 68 3.00 4.14 5.96
C TYR A 68 1.50 4.28 5.66
N ASP A 69 0.85 5.27 6.22
CA ASP A 69 -0.57 5.56 5.94
C ASP A 69 -0.84 5.91 4.47
N ARG A 70 0.18 6.40 3.75
CA ARG A 70 0.04 6.89 2.37
C ARG A 70 0.66 5.99 1.32
N ALA A 71 1.73 5.28 1.67
CA ALA A 71 2.43 4.38 0.77
C ALA A 71 1.80 2.98 0.79
N GLN A 72 1.91 2.26 -0.32
CA GLN A 72 1.69 0.82 -0.34
C GLN A 72 3.03 0.16 -0.05
N VAL A 73 3.18 -0.42 1.13
CA VAL A 73 4.44 -1.00 1.59
C VAL A 73 4.51 -2.48 1.22
N LEU A 74 5.67 -2.90 0.70
CA LEU A 74 6.02 -4.29 0.47
C LEU A 74 7.21 -4.62 1.37
N ASN A 75 7.03 -5.55 2.30
CA ASN A 75 8.09 -6.02 3.18
C ASN A 75 8.73 -7.29 2.60
N PHE A 76 10.05 -7.26 2.44
CA PHE A 76 10.84 -8.42 2.01
C PHE A 76 11.59 -8.97 3.21
N ASN A 77 10.93 -9.81 3.99
CA ASN A 77 11.48 -10.38 5.23
C ASN A 77 12.26 -11.68 5.00
N THR A 78 12.17 -12.25 3.81
CA THR A 78 12.84 -13.50 3.45
C THR A 78 13.79 -13.30 2.29
N ARG A 79 14.93 -13.98 2.33
CA ARG A 79 15.87 -14.00 1.22
C ARG A 79 15.24 -14.80 0.07
N ALA A 80 15.10 -14.19 -1.09
CA ALA A 80 14.65 -14.92 -2.27
C ALA A 80 15.71 -15.97 -2.64
N THR A 81 15.28 -17.21 -2.81
CA THR A 81 16.07 -18.20 -3.54
C THR A 81 16.10 -17.78 -5.01
N GLY A 82 17.30 -17.60 -5.56
CA GLY A 82 17.44 -17.19 -6.95
C GLY A 82 16.73 -18.18 -7.88
N THR A 83 15.62 -17.76 -8.45
CA THR A 83 14.92 -18.53 -9.48
C THR A 83 15.43 -18.03 -10.83
N ARG A 84 16.11 -18.88 -11.58
CA ARG A 84 16.34 -18.61 -13.00
C ARG A 84 15.00 -18.77 -13.72
N LEU A 85 14.54 -17.68 -14.32
CA LEU A 85 13.43 -17.74 -15.26
C LEU A 85 14.00 -18.26 -16.59
N ASP A 86 13.82 -19.54 -16.88
CA ASP A 86 14.24 -20.15 -18.13
C ASP A 86 13.28 -19.88 -19.30
N ALA A 87 12.18 -19.18 -19.04
CA ALA A 87 11.20 -18.79 -20.04
C ALA A 87 11.17 -17.26 -20.23
N GLU A 88 11.06 -16.82 -21.48
CA GLU A 88 10.77 -15.43 -21.79
C GLU A 88 9.40 -15.06 -21.20
N VAL A 89 9.42 -14.17 -20.21
CA VAL A 89 8.19 -13.60 -19.67
C VAL A 89 7.62 -12.62 -20.70
N PRO A 90 6.39 -12.82 -21.19
CA PRO A 90 5.80 -11.92 -22.16
C PRO A 90 5.73 -10.49 -21.60
N ARG A 91 6.18 -9.53 -22.39
CA ARG A 91 6.10 -8.11 -22.03
C ARG A 91 4.65 -7.67 -22.06
N ILE A 92 4.17 -7.13 -20.95
CA ILE A 92 2.84 -6.55 -20.85
C ILE A 92 2.95 -5.05 -21.13
N PHE A 93 2.25 -4.56 -22.15
CA PHE A 93 2.15 -3.15 -22.46
C PHE A 93 0.77 -2.65 -22.07
N LEU A 94 0.70 -1.85 -21.03
CA LEU A 94 -0.54 -1.21 -20.54
C LEU A 94 -0.34 0.30 -20.51
N THR A 95 -1.26 1.02 -21.09
CA THR A 95 -1.35 2.46 -20.87
C THR A 95 -1.95 2.74 -19.49
N TYR A 96 -1.67 3.93 -18.96
CA TYR A 96 -2.31 4.38 -17.71
C TYR A 96 -3.85 4.36 -17.81
N GLY A 97 -4.40 4.71 -18.98
CA GLY A 97 -5.85 4.69 -19.20
C GLY A 97 -6.45 3.28 -19.12
N GLU A 98 -5.79 2.29 -19.68
CA GLU A 98 -6.22 0.88 -19.62
C GLU A 98 -6.13 0.36 -18.19
N LEU A 99 -5.01 0.59 -17.49
CA LEU A 99 -4.85 0.17 -16.11
C LEU A 99 -5.90 0.82 -15.19
N SER A 100 -6.16 2.12 -15.36
CA SER A 100 -7.19 2.83 -14.61
C SER A 100 -8.59 2.28 -14.86
N LYS A 101 -8.92 1.92 -16.11
CA LYS A 101 -10.19 1.26 -16.44
C LYS A 101 -10.32 -0.12 -15.78
N MET A 102 -9.24 -0.90 -15.75
CA MET A 102 -9.24 -2.20 -15.07
C MET A 102 -9.55 -2.05 -13.58
N PHE A 103 -8.92 -1.09 -12.90
CA PHE A 103 -9.20 -0.82 -11.49
C PHE A 103 -10.62 -0.32 -11.25
N MET A 104 -11.13 0.59 -12.09
CA MET A 104 -12.51 1.06 -12.01
C MET A 104 -13.51 -0.08 -12.24
N ASN A 105 -13.25 -0.95 -13.20
CA ASN A 105 -14.11 -2.10 -13.46
C ASN A 105 -14.14 -3.06 -12.27
N ALA A 106 -12.99 -3.30 -11.63
CA ALA A 106 -12.90 -4.14 -10.45
C ALA A 106 -13.71 -3.56 -9.28
N THR A 107 -13.52 -2.26 -8.98
CA THR A 107 -14.21 -1.60 -7.87
C THR A 107 -15.72 -1.45 -8.08
N ASN A 108 -16.18 -1.38 -9.33
CA ASN A 108 -17.60 -1.28 -9.69
C ASN A 108 -18.28 -2.65 -9.93
N SER A 109 -17.49 -3.73 -9.92
CA SER A 109 -18.01 -5.07 -10.17
C SER A 109 -18.77 -5.60 -8.95
N LYS A 110 -20.00 -6.06 -9.13
CA LYS A 110 -20.76 -6.75 -8.08
C LYS A 110 -20.06 -8.01 -7.56
N ASN A 111 -19.34 -8.70 -8.44
CA ASN A 111 -18.61 -9.92 -8.08
C ASN A 111 -17.38 -9.65 -7.20
N CYS A 112 -16.85 -8.43 -7.25
CA CYS A 112 -15.70 -8.01 -6.45
C CYS A 112 -16.10 -7.04 -5.33
N ALA A 113 -17.40 -6.80 -5.12
CA ALA A 113 -17.87 -5.82 -4.13
C ALA A 113 -17.36 -6.13 -2.74
N PHE A 114 -16.82 -5.09 -2.11
CA PHE A 114 -16.34 -5.13 -0.72
C PHE A 114 -16.47 -3.73 -0.12
N LYS A 115 -16.87 -3.69 1.14
CA LYS A 115 -16.92 -2.48 1.94
C LYS A 115 -16.35 -2.76 3.33
N ALA A 116 -15.30 -2.06 3.69
CA ALA A 116 -14.61 -2.26 4.95
C ALA A 116 -15.52 -2.00 6.16
N GLU A 117 -16.38 -0.99 6.07
CA GLU A 117 -17.35 -0.63 7.10
C GLU A 117 -18.46 -1.67 7.32
N GLU A 118 -18.70 -2.55 6.35
CA GLU A 118 -19.68 -3.65 6.42
C GLU A 118 -19.03 -4.97 6.89
N SER A 119 -17.69 -5.06 6.92
CA SER A 119 -16.97 -6.29 7.28
C SER A 119 -17.01 -6.56 8.77
N GLU A 120 -17.67 -7.64 9.18
CA GLU A 120 -17.72 -8.08 10.57
C GLU A 120 -16.33 -8.44 11.11
N LEU A 121 -15.48 -9.04 10.29
CA LEU A 121 -14.09 -9.34 10.62
C LEU A 121 -13.31 -8.07 11.03
N LEU A 122 -13.42 -7.01 10.22
CA LEU A 122 -12.74 -5.75 10.51
C LEU A 122 -13.30 -5.06 11.76
N LYS A 123 -14.61 -5.13 11.98
CA LYS A 123 -15.25 -4.60 13.20
C LYS A 123 -14.78 -5.32 14.45
N GLU A 124 -14.70 -6.66 14.41
CA GLU A 124 -14.21 -7.47 15.51
C GLU A 124 -12.76 -7.12 15.87
N ILE A 125 -11.87 -7.05 14.87
CA ILE A 125 -10.48 -6.65 15.04
C ILE A 125 -10.37 -5.22 15.60
N GLU A 126 -11.11 -4.28 15.03
CA GLU A 126 -11.09 -2.89 15.47
C GLU A 126 -11.57 -2.73 16.91
N SER A 127 -12.55 -3.50 17.32
CA SER A 127 -13.05 -3.52 18.72
C SER A 127 -11.94 -3.87 19.71
N ILE A 128 -11.14 -4.89 19.41
CA ILE A 128 -10.01 -5.28 20.25
C ILE A 128 -8.89 -4.22 20.22
N LEU A 129 -8.56 -3.71 19.05
CA LEU A 129 -7.55 -2.67 18.91
C LEU A 129 -7.92 -1.41 19.69
N LYS A 130 -9.18 -1.00 19.66
CA LYS A 130 -9.69 0.18 20.41
C LYS A 130 -9.69 -0.08 21.92
N SER A 131 -10.21 -1.23 22.36
CA SER A 131 -10.36 -1.51 23.79
C SER A 131 -9.04 -1.78 24.49
N SER A 132 -8.10 -2.47 23.83
CA SER A 132 -6.84 -2.91 24.44
C SER A 132 -5.70 -1.92 24.22
N PHE A 133 -5.67 -1.21 23.09
CA PHE A 133 -4.52 -0.38 22.68
C PHE A 133 -4.89 1.07 22.36
N ARG A 134 -6.18 1.42 22.40
CA ARG A 134 -6.69 2.74 21.96
C ARG A 134 -6.31 3.09 20.52
N ILE A 135 -6.05 2.07 19.71
CA ILE A 135 -5.71 2.20 18.30
C ILE A 135 -6.97 2.04 17.47
N SER A 136 -7.19 2.96 16.55
CA SER A 136 -8.16 2.82 15.48
C SER A 136 -7.51 3.17 14.14
N TYR A 137 -8.05 2.63 13.07
CA TYR A 137 -7.70 3.06 11.73
C TYR A 137 -8.80 3.98 11.18
N GLY A 138 -8.37 5.13 10.64
CA GLY A 138 -9.30 6.14 10.16
C GLY A 138 -9.84 5.83 8.76
N ASN A 139 -10.80 6.66 8.31
CA ASN A 139 -11.48 6.55 7.02
C ASN A 139 -10.54 6.36 5.84
N ARG A 140 -9.33 6.95 5.87
CA ARG A 140 -8.34 6.77 4.80
C ARG A 140 -7.95 5.31 4.59
N ILE A 141 -7.76 4.54 5.65
CA ILE A 141 -7.39 3.12 5.55
C ILE A 141 -8.60 2.32 5.05
N GLN A 142 -9.81 2.66 5.52
CA GLN A 142 -11.05 2.06 5.02
C GLN A 142 -11.23 2.34 3.52
N ASP A 143 -11.05 3.59 3.08
CA ASP A 143 -11.11 3.96 1.66
C ASP A 143 -10.09 3.20 0.82
N GLN A 144 -8.87 3.01 1.34
CA GLN A 144 -7.85 2.22 0.66
C GLN A 144 -8.24 0.74 0.57
N MET A 145 -8.82 0.16 1.63
CA MET A 145 -9.32 -1.22 1.59
C MET A 145 -10.47 -1.37 0.59
N ASN A 146 -11.39 -0.41 0.53
CA ASN A 146 -12.53 -0.38 -0.39
C ASN A 146 -12.11 -0.33 -1.88
N ILE A 147 -10.88 0.09 -2.16
CA ILE A 147 -10.30 0.04 -3.51
C ILE A 147 -9.45 -1.21 -3.69
N PHE A 148 -8.58 -1.51 -2.71
CA PHE A 148 -7.59 -2.59 -2.82
C PHE A 148 -8.24 -3.97 -2.88
N VAL A 149 -9.19 -4.27 -1.99
CA VAL A 149 -9.81 -5.60 -1.90
C VAL A 149 -10.54 -5.98 -3.19
N PRO A 150 -11.40 -5.14 -3.79
CA PRO A 150 -12.01 -5.45 -5.09
C PRO A 150 -11.00 -5.70 -6.21
N VAL A 151 -9.92 -4.93 -6.26
CA VAL A 151 -8.86 -5.11 -7.27
C VAL A 151 -8.13 -6.44 -7.05
N TYR A 152 -7.85 -6.80 -5.80
CA TYR A 152 -7.22 -8.08 -5.44
C TYR A 152 -8.11 -9.27 -5.84
N ILE A 153 -9.41 -9.20 -5.55
CA ILE A 153 -10.39 -10.22 -5.98
C ILE A 153 -10.41 -10.35 -7.50
N ALA A 154 -10.48 -9.22 -8.23
CA ALA A 154 -10.50 -9.23 -9.68
C ALA A 154 -9.24 -9.86 -10.28
N ALA A 155 -8.08 -9.59 -9.68
CA ALA A 155 -6.81 -10.22 -10.07
C ALA A 155 -6.84 -11.74 -9.82
N GLY A 156 -7.36 -12.19 -8.68
CA GLY A 156 -7.53 -13.60 -8.36
C GLY A 156 -8.49 -14.32 -9.31
N ILE A 157 -9.63 -13.69 -9.64
CA ILE A 157 -10.58 -14.20 -10.65
C ILE A 157 -9.89 -14.35 -12.00
N SER A 158 -9.12 -13.36 -12.42
CA SER A 158 -8.38 -13.40 -13.68
C SER A 158 -7.33 -14.52 -13.68
N ALA A 159 -6.59 -14.68 -12.61
CA ALA A 159 -5.58 -15.74 -12.46
C ALA A 159 -6.21 -17.15 -12.50
N ALA A 160 -7.44 -17.30 -12.01
CA ALA A 160 -8.20 -18.54 -12.04
C ALA A 160 -9.04 -18.71 -13.32
N ASN A 161 -8.76 -17.92 -14.37
CA ASN A 161 -9.51 -17.95 -15.63
C ASN A 161 -11.05 -17.80 -15.44
N GLY A 162 -11.44 -16.95 -14.50
CA GLY A 162 -12.85 -16.69 -14.18
C GLY A 162 -13.54 -17.77 -13.33
N ARG A 163 -12.84 -18.81 -12.93
CA ARG A 163 -13.41 -19.96 -12.20
C ARG A 163 -13.08 -19.85 -10.71
N ILE A 164 -13.89 -19.11 -9.99
CA ILE A 164 -13.80 -19.08 -8.51
C ILE A 164 -15.17 -19.40 -7.92
N ASP A 165 -15.13 -20.12 -6.80
CA ASP A 165 -16.28 -20.34 -5.93
C ASP A 165 -16.31 -19.32 -4.78
N GLU A 166 -17.36 -19.32 -3.98
CA GLU A 166 -17.53 -18.43 -2.84
C GLU A 166 -16.44 -18.63 -1.76
N LYS A 167 -15.94 -19.86 -1.60
CA LYS A 167 -14.86 -20.17 -0.67
C LYS A 167 -13.56 -19.51 -1.11
N MET A 168 -13.20 -19.63 -2.39
CA MET A 168 -12.03 -19.00 -2.95
C MET A 168 -12.14 -17.47 -2.91
N LYS A 169 -13.33 -16.93 -3.17
CA LYS A 169 -13.58 -15.50 -3.04
C LYS A 169 -13.38 -15.00 -1.62
N THR A 170 -13.89 -15.72 -0.62
CA THR A 170 -13.67 -15.41 0.80
C THR A 170 -12.18 -15.45 1.14
N THR A 171 -11.44 -16.44 0.63
CA THR A 171 -9.99 -16.52 0.82
C THR A 171 -9.29 -15.29 0.25
N LEU A 172 -9.62 -14.88 -0.98
CA LEU A 172 -9.03 -13.68 -1.60
C LEU A 172 -9.35 -12.39 -0.82
N ILE A 173 -10.56 -12.28 -0.27
CA ILE A 173 -10.94 -11.16 0.61
C ILE A 173 -10.05 -11.15 1.85
N ASN A 174 -9.93 -12.28 2.53
CA ASN A 174 -9.16 -12.39 3.75
C ASN A 174 -7.66 -12.16 3.52
N GLU A 175 -7.09 -12.66 2.42
CA GLU A 175 -5.71 -12.39 2.02
C GLU A 175 -5.46 -10.89 1.76
N ALA A 176 -6.40 -10.22 1.08
CA ALA A 176 -6.31 -8.79 0.83
C ALA A 176 -6.43 -7.96 2.12
N ILE A 177 -7.33 -8.35 3.02
CA ILE A 177 -7.47 -7.74 4.35
C ILE A 177 -6.20 -7.97 5.17
N ASP A 178 -5.68 -9.20 5.20
CA ASP A 178 -4.46 -9.57 5.91
C ASP A 178 -3.29 -8.69 5.49
N PHE A 179 -3.12 -8.50 4.17
CA PHE A 179 -2.07 -7.66 3.63
C PHE A 179 -2.21 -6.20 4.08
N GLN A 180 -3.40 -5.60 3.97
CA GLN A 180 -3.62 -4.22 4.36
C GLN A 180 -3.54 -4.02 5.88
N LEU A 181 -4.11 -4.94 6.64
CA LEU A 181 -4.12 -4.91 8.10
C LEU A 181 -2.68 -4.95 8.65
N THR A 182 -1.88 -5.92 8.19
CA THR A 182 -0.49 -6.08 8.65
C THR A 182 0.37 -4.87 8.30
N ASN A 183 0.27 -4.36 7.08
CA ASN A 183 1.14 -3.28 6.63
C ASN A 183 0.74 -1.89 7.13
N LYS A 184 -0.52 -1.66 7.52
CA LYS A 184 -1.03 -0.33 7.84
C LYS A 184 -1.56 -0.16 9.26
N VAL A 185 -2.11 -1.23 9.83
CA VAL A 185 -2.77 -1.16 11.14
C VAL A 185 -1.91 -1.78 12.23
N LEU A 186 -1.49 -3.05 12.05
CA LEU A 186 -0.74 -3.77 13.08
C LEU A 186 0.65 -3.18 13.32
N ARG A 187 1.22 -2.48 12.34
CA ARG A 187 2.46 -1.74 12.55
C ARG A 187 2.40 -0.75 13.70
N LYS A 188 1.25 -0.17 13.98
CA LYS A 188 1.06 0.73 15.12
C LYS A 188 1.28 0.03 16.46
N LEU A 189 1.17 -1.31 16.46
CA LEU A 189 1.47 -2.14 17.63
C LEU A 189 2.96 -2.46 17.80
N GLU A 190 3.84 -2.13 16.84
CA GLU A 190 5.26 -2.47 16.93
C GLU A 190 5.93 -1.95 18.20
N TYR A 191 5.51 -0.77 18.65
CA TYR A 191 6.08 -0.09 19.83
C TYR A 191 5.18 -0.18 21.06
N GLU A 192 4.01 -0.82 20.95
CA GLU A 192 3.06 -1.00 22.05
C GLU A 192 3.35 -2.31 22.79
N GLU A 193 3.12 -2.33 24.09
CA GLU A 193 3.14 -3.58 24.85
C GLU A 193 1.84 -4.35 24.65
N LEU A 194 1.94 -5.58 24.15
CA LEU A 194 0.77 -6.45 23.98
C LEU A 194 0.51 -7.23 25.25
N SER A 195 -0.67 -7.03 25.86
CA SER A 195 -1.12 -7.93 26.91
C SER A 195 -1.37 -9.33 26.33
N LYS A 196 -1.04 -10.37 27.11
CA LYS A 196 -1.24 -11.79 26.69
C LYS A 196 -2.68 -12.04 26.25
N GLU A 197 -3.65 -11.49 26.97
CA GLU A 197 -5.07 -11.66 26.65
C GLU A 197 -5.46 -11.05 25.30
N ALA A 198 -5.03 -9.81 25.04
CA ALA A 198 -5.31 -9.14 23.76
C ALA A 198 -4.63 -9.84 22.58
N ALA A 199 -3.37 -10.28 22.78
CA ALA A 199 -2.62 -11.01 21.76
C ALA A 199 -3.32 -12.36 21.43
N GLN A 200 -3.77 -13.10 22.44
CA GLN A 200 -4.49 -14.35 22.23
C GLN A 200 -5.81 -14.16 21.49
N LYS A 201 -6.58 -13.11 21.84
CA LYS A 201 -7.83 -12.77 21.14
C LYS A 201 -7.58 -12.45 19.67
N LEU A 202 -6.61 -11.60 19.37
CA LEU A 202 -6.25 -11.25 17.98
C LEU A 202 -5.75 -12.48 17.22
N ARG A 203 -4.85 -13.26 17.83
CA ARG A 203 -4.32 -14.49 17.24
C ARG A 203 -5.43 -15.47 16.86
N ALA A 204 -6.39 -15.70 17.74
CA ALA A 204 -7.53 -16.60 17.49
C ALA A 204 -8.40 -16.11 16.31
N ILE A 205 -8.64 -14.80 16.20
CA ILE A 205 -9.37 -14.22 15.05
C ILE A 205 -8.58 -14.42 13.76
N PHE A 206 -7.28 -14.14 13.77
CA PHE A 206 -6.43 -14.24 12.59
C PHE A 206 -6.33 -15.69 12.10
N GLU A 207 -6.15 -16.64 13.02
CA GLU A 207 -6.08 -18.07 12.71
C GLU A 207 -7.40 -18.59 12.13
N ARG A 208 -8.54 -18.27 12.77
CA ARG A 208 -9.88 -18.67 12.31
C ARG A 208 -10.20 -18.17 10.90
N ASN A 209 -9.69 -16.99 10.53
CA ASN A 209 -9.96 -16.36 9.24
C ASN A 209 -8.81 -16.52 8.23
N GLY A 210 -7.75 -17.24 8.56
CA GLY A 210 -6.61 -17.47 7.66
C GLY A 210 -5.77 -16.23 7.37
N LEU A 211 -5.72 -15.27 8.31
CA LEU A 211 -4.88 -14.07 8.20
C LEU A 211 -3.45 -14.39 8.65
N VAL A 212 -2.70 -15.01 7.77
CA VAL A 212 -1.39 -15.59 8.09
C VAL A 212 -0.37 -14.53 8.50
N ARG A 213 -0.27 -13.43 7.75
CA ARG A 213 0.69 -12.36 8.03
C ARG A 213 0.39 -11.64 9.34
N ALA A 214 -0.89 -11.40 9.60
CA ALA A 214 -1.34 -10.78 10.83
C ALA A 214 -1.06 -11.67 12.05
N LYS A 215 -1.29 -12.99 11.90
CA LYS A 215 -0.94 -13.99 12.92
C LYS A 215 0.57 -14.01 13.17
N ASP A 216 1.37 -14.12 12.12
CA ASP A 216 2.84 -14.13 12.23
C ASP A 216 3.37 -12.86 12.90
N PHE A 217 2.73 -11.70 12.65
CA PHE A 217 3.08 -10.45 13.32
C PHE A 217 2.85 -10.53 14.83
N ILE A 218 1.70 -11.07 15.27
CA ILE A 218 1.42 -11.24 16.70
C ILE A 218 2.38 -12.26 17.33
N ASP A 219 2.61 -13.40 16.67
CA ASP A 219 3.52 -14.43 17.14
C ASP A 219 4.95 -13.87 17.29
N TRP A 220 5.44 -13.10 16.32
CA TRP A 220 6.72 -12.40 16.41
C TRP A 220 6.76 -11.41 17.58
N LYS A 221 5.71 -10.58 17.72
CA LYS A 221 5.64 -9.53 18.74
C LYS A 221 5.60 -10.09 20.16
N THR A 222 5.04 -11.27 20.35
CA THR A 222 4.89 -11.92 21.66
C THR A 222 6.01 -12.93 21.96
N GLY A 223 7.04 -13.01 21.10
CA GLY A 223 8.14 -13.95 21.25
C GLY A 223 7.79 -15.41 20.99
N GLY A 224 6.72 -15.63 20.19
CA GLY A 224 6.09 -16.94 20.04
C GLY A 224 5.43 -17.33 21.36
N ILE A 225 4.12 -17.28 21.45
CA ILE A 225 3.43 -17.77 22.66
C ILE A 225 3.75 -19.26 22.73
N GLU A 226 4.75 -19.62 23.53
CA GLU A 226 4.97 -21.01 23.90
C GLU A 226 3.69 -21.52 24.58
N ASN A 227 3.16 -22.60 24.01
CA ASN A 227 2.00 -23.33 24.52
C ASN A 227 2.25 -23.90 25.92
#